data_2c67539cd8f1895a661c8f523ad956f4
#
_entry.id   2c67539cd8f1895a661c8f523ad956f4
#
_cell.length_a   1.000
_cell.length_b   1.000
_cell.length_c   1.000
_cell.angle_alpha   90.00
_cell.angle_beta   90.00
_cell.angle_gamma   90.00
#
_symmetry.space_group_name_H-M   'P 1'
#
loop_
_entity.id
_entity.type
_entity.pdbx_description
1 polymer ?
#
loop_
_entity_poly.entity_id
_entity_poly.type
_entity_poly.pdbx_seq_one_letter_code
_entity_poly.pdbx_strand_id
1 'polypeptide(L)'
;MLTCLCSSSVLAQVIPPVLTNHDFSVQIKSQPVELGDRWTPDVARRIDVPVEGSFTGEVPFDGANYKFFQHKKSGLDIFSSNLWWDKAERSVDDYIVSQITLTATDVATPRGVHVGSTRTDLNTAYGDGQVAKDAGEQWITYELGKKVLSFEIKDSKIVKITMNYDNGNPE
;
A
#
# COMPACT_ATOMS: atom_id res chain seq x y z
N MET A 1 -53.57 -20.24 26.04
CA MET A 1 -52.18 -20.75 26.13
C MET A 1 -51.41 -20.10 24.99
N LEU A 2 -50.65 -19.05 25.31
CA LEU A 2 -50.02 -18.17 24.31
C LEU A 2 -48.52 -18.53 24.28
N THR A 3 -48.04 -19.17 23.22
CA THR A 3 -46.64 -19.56 23.04
C THR A 3 -45.86 -18.38 22.43
N CYS A 4 -44.99 -17.79 23.23
CA CYS A 4 -44.09 -16.74 22.81
C CYS A 4 -42.89 -17.36 22.08
N LEU A 5 -42.79 -17.19 20.77
CA LEU A 5 -41.61 -17.57 19.96
C LEU A 5 -40.55 -16.48 20.09
N CYS A 6 -39.53 -16.71 20.90
CA CYS A 6 -38.31 -15.88 20.93
C CYS A 6 -37.47 -16.20 19.70
N SER A 7 -37.45 -15.33 18.71
CA SER A 7 -36.52 -15.35 17.59
C SER A 7 -35.17 -14.82 18.06
N SER A 8 -34.23 -15.72 18.31
CA SER A 8 -32.83 -15.36 18.56
C SER A 8 -32.14 -14.94 17.24
N SER A 9 -31.91 -13.65 17.07
CA SER A 9 -31.11 -13.12 15.97
C SER A 9 -29.65 -13.49 16.24
N VAL A 10 -29.12 -14.47 15.52
CA VAL A 10 -27.68 -14.73 15.46
C VAL A 10 -27.04 -13.61 14.67
N LEU A 11 -26.39 -12.68 15.37
CA LEU A 11 -25.48 -11.73 14.72
C LEU A 11 -24.32 -12.53 14.16
N ALA A 12 -24.26 -12.67 12.83
CA ALA A 12 -23.08 -13.21 12.16
C ALA A 12 -21.89 -12.31 12.51
N GLN A 13 -20.89 -12.85 13.20
CA GLN A 13 -19.62 -12.16 13.38
C GLN A 13 -19.00 -11.97 11.99
N VAL A 14 -18.87 -10.72 11.56
CA VAL A 14 -18.11 -10.37 10.36
C VAL A 14 -16.65 -10.54 10.74
N ILE A 15 -16.04 -11.63 10.27
CA ILE A 15 -14.60 -11.86 10.40
C ILE A 15 -13.91 -10.84 9.50
N PRO A 16 -12.98 -9.99 10.02
CA PRO A 16 -12.26 -9.06 9.19
C PRO A 16 -11.54 -9.79 8.05
N PRO A 17 -11.58 -9.26 6.83
CA PRO A 17 -10.92 -9.92 5.71
C PRO A 17 -9.40 -9.94 5.92
N VAL A 18 -8.81 -11.14 5.89
CA VAL A 18 -7.36 -11.32 6.01
C VAL A 18 -6.65 -10.66 4.83
N LEU A 19 -5.57 -9.91 5.11
CA LEU A 19 -4.70 -9.35 4.08
C LEU A 19 -3.99 -10.44 3.29
N THR A 20 -3.82 -10.19 2.01
CA THR A 20 -3.02 -11.00 1.09
C THR A 20 -1.99 -10.15 0.36
N ASN A 21 -1.03 -10.77 -0.33
CA ASN A 21 -0.07 -10.02 -1.15
C ASN A 21 -0.76 -9.16 -2.21
N HIS A 22 -1.88 -9.61 -2.76
CA HIS A 22 -2.66 -8.86 -3.75
C HIS A 22 -3.14 -7.49 -3.24
N ASP A 23 -3.34 -7.33 -1.92
CA ASP A 23 -3.74 -6.05 -1.33
C ASP A 23 -2.67 -4.95 -1.44
N PHE A 24 -1.45 -5.32 -1.82
CA PHE A 24 -0.33 -4.41 -2.06
C PHE A 24 -0.08 -4.18 -3.55
N SER A 25 -1.14 -4.22 -4.35
CA SER A 25 -1.12 -3.95 -5.78
C SER A 25 -2.13 -2.89 -6.18
N VAL A 26 -1.94 -2.30 -7.35
CA VAL A 26 -2.88 -1.37 -7.98
C VAL A 26 -2.96 -1.65 -9.47
N GLN A 27 -4.07 -1.26 -10.10
CA GLN A 27 -4.24 -1.28 -11.55
C GLN A 27 -4.03 0.12 -12.10
N ILE A 28 -2.97 0.33 -12.89
CA ILE A 28 -2.66 1.58 -13.54
C ILE A 28 -2.77 1.39 -15.04
N LYS A 29 -3.72 2.06 -15.71
CA LYS A 29 -4.01 1.85 -17.14
C LYS A 29 -4.22 0.36 -17.49
N SER A 30 -4.94 -0.37 -16.66
CA SER A 30 -5.16 -1.82 -16.78
C SER A 30 -3.88 -2.67 -16.68
N GLN A 31 -2.79 -2.11 -16.20
CA GLN A 31 -1.56 -2.84 -15.92
C GLN A 31 -1.43 -3.03 -14.40
N PRO A 32 -1.30 -4.26 -13.92
CA PRO A 32 -1.06 -4.50 -12.50
C PRO A 32 0.36 -4.04 -12.13
N VAL A 33 0.48 -3.41 -10.98
CA VAL A 33 1.74 -3.06 -10.33
C VAL A 33 1.64 -3.48 -8.88
N GLU A 34 2.50 -4.37 -8.45
CA GLU A 34 2.54 -4.88 -7.08
C GLU A 34 3.83 -4.44 -6.38
N LEU A 35 3.73 -4.24 -5.09
CA LEU A 35 4.88 -3.98 -4.24
C LEU A 35 5.84 -5.20 -4.28
N GLY A 36 7.08 -4.97 -4.70
CA GLY A 36 8.09 -6.01 -4.92
C GLY A 36 8.25 -6.46 -6.37
N ASP A 37 7.39 -6.02 -7.28
CA ASP A 37 7.58 -6.27 -8.72
C ASP A 37 8.93 -5.73 -9.19
N ARG A 38 9.56 -6.43 -10.12
CA ARG A 38 10.79 -5.95 -10.75
C ARG A 38 10.53 -4.63 -11.47
N TRP A 39 11.29 -3.60 -11.12
CA TRP A 39 11.23 -2.31 -11.78
C TRP A 39 12.09 -2.30 -13.03
N THR A 40 11.48 -1.99 -14.16
CA THR A 40 12.18 -1.90 -15.46
C THR A 40 11.68 -0.71 -16.24
N PRO A 41 12.47 -0.21 -17.24
CA PRO A 41 11.98 0.85 -18.14
C PRO A 41 10.66 0.51 -18.84
N ASP A 42 10.39 -0.76 -19.13
CA ASP A 42 9.15 -1.19 -19.77
C ASP A 42 7.95 -1.11 -18.82
N VAL A 43 8.14 -1.42 -17.56
CA VAL A 43 7.10 -1.21 -16.54
C VAL A 43 6.75 0.28 -16.46
N ALA A 44 7.76 1.15 -16.33
CA ALA A 44 7.55 2.60 -16.26
C ALA A 44 6.78 3.14 -17.47
N ARG A 45 7.14 2.75 -18.69
CA ARG A 45 6.45 3.17 -19.92
C ARG A 45 5.00 2.70 -19.98
N ARG A 46 4.72 1.45 -19.57
CA ARG A 46 3.35 0.88 -19.60
C ARG A 46 2.39 1.62 -18.68
N ILE A 47 2.87 2.06 -17.52
CA ILE A 47 2.06 2.80 -16.55
C ILE A 47 2.19 4.33 -16.72
N ASP A 48 3.00 4.77 -17.71
CA ASP A 48 3.17 6.17 -18.07
C ASP A 48 3.71 7.02 -16.91
N VAL A 49 4.78 6.54 -16.30
CA VAL A 49 5.60 7.31 -15.35
C VAL A 49 6.99 7.52 -15.94
N PRO A 50 7.76 8.51 -15.47
CA PRO A 50 9.14 8.71 -15.94
C PRO A 50 9.98 7.43 -15.77
N VAL A 51 10.69 7.03 -16.81
CA VAL A 51 11.60 5.87 -16.77
C VAL A 51 12.74 6.14 -15.80
N GLU A 52 13.33 7.33 -15.90
CA GLU A 52 14.37 7.78 -14.98
C GLU A 52 13.70 8.41 -13.77
N GLY A 53 14.03 7.85 -12.60
CA GLY A 53 13.57 8.38 -11.31
C GLY A 53 14.51 9.45 -10.79
N SER A 54 13.98 10.35 -9.99
CA SER A 54 14.78 11.26 -9.18
C SER A 54 15.34 10.52 -7.98
N PHE A 55 16.66 10.55 -7.80
CA PHE A 55 17.30 9.98 -6.60
C PHE A 55 16.81 10.71 -5.34
N THR A 56 16.27 9.95 -4.39
CA THR A 56 15.71 10.49 -3.14
C THR A 56 16.57 10.22 -1.92
N GLY A 57 17.53 9.34 -2.04
CA GLY A 57 18.46 9.02 -0.96
C GLY A 57 18.87 7.55 -0.96
N GLU A 58 19.72 7.23 0.00
CA GLU A 58 20.16 5.87 0.26
C GLU A 58 20.15 5.59 1.77
N VAL A 59 19.91 4.34 2.12
CA VAL A 59 19.92 3.86 3.51
C VAL A 59 20.96 2.76 3.63
N PRO A 60 22.00 2.95 4.45
CA PRO A 60 22.92 1.86 4.80
C PRO A 60 22.19 0.89 5.74
N PHE A 61 22.22 -0.38 5.39
CA PHE A 61 21.64 -1.43 6.19
C PHE A 61 22.47 -2.70 6.06
N ASP A 62 23.00 -3.19 7.17
CA ASP A 62 23.74 -4.47 7.25
C ASP A 62 24.86 -4.60 6.17
N GLY A 63 25.64 -3.51 5.98
CA GLY A 63 26.75 -3.46 5.03
C GLY A 63 26.37 -3.23 3.57
N ALA A 64 25.09 -3.04 3.26
CA ALA A 64 24.62 -2.70 1.92
C ALA A 64 24.00 -1.29 1.89
N ASN A 65 24.08 -0.60 0.75
CA ASN A 65 23.37 0.65 0.53
C ASN A 65 22.16 0.41 -0.34
N TYR A 66 20.98 0.63 0.23
CA TYR A 66 19.73 0.60 -0.52
C TYR A 66 19.45 1.99 -1.07
N LYS A 67 19.35 2.11 -2.39
CA LYS A 67 19.10 3.37 -3.10
C LYS A 67 17.64 3.46 -3.48
N PHE A 68 17.07 4.66 -3.38
CA PHE A 68 15.68 4.94 -3.69
C PHE A 68 15.56 5.99 -4.78
N PHE A 69 14.70 5.73 -5.75
CA PHE A 69 14.39 6.64 -6.85
C PHE A 69 12.88 6.83 -6.96
N GLN A 70 12.45 8.08 -7.04
CA GLN A 70 11.04 8.46 -7.19
C GLN A 70 10.69 8.68 -8.65
N HIS A 71 9.63 8.02 -9.13
CA HIS A 71 9.04 8.17 -10.45
C HIS A 71 7.67 8.82 -10.29
N LYS A 72 7.63 10.15 -10.42
CA LYS A 72 6.48 10.98 -10.07
C LYS A 72 5.62 11.30 -11.26
N LYS A 73 4.30 11.09 -11.11
CA LYS A 73 3.24 11.54 -12.01
C LYS A 73 2.13 12.19 -11.17
N SER A 74 1.31 13.05 -11.78
CA SER A 74 0.17 13.63 -11.08
C SER A 74 -0.73 12.53 -10.47
N GLY A 75 -0.90 12.56 -9.16
CA GLY A 75 -1.72 11.60 -8.41
C GLY A 75 -1.11 10.24 -8.13
N LEU A 76 0.10 9.96 -8.64
CA LEU A 76 0.79 8.69 -8.50
C LEU A 76 2.29 8.90 -8.31
N ASP A 77 2.84 8.39 -7.23
CA ASP A 77 4.29 8.27 -7.03
C ASP A 77 4.67 6.80 -6.87
N ILE A 78 5.60 6.33 -7.68
CA ILE A 78 6.24 5.02 -7.55
C ILE A 78 7.65 5.24 -7.06
N PHE A 79 8.08 4.48 -6.07
CA PHE A 79 9.48 4.41 -5.71
C PHE A 79 10.07 3.07 -6.14
N SER A 80 11.20 3.11 -6.79
CA SER A 80 12.03 1.94 -7.05
C SER A 80 13.23 1.92 -6.13
N SER A 81 13.62 0.73 -5.68
CA SER A 81 14.79 0.53 -4.83
C SER A 81 15.45 -0.81 -5.12
N ASN A 82 16.76 -0.88 -4.96
CA ASN A 82 17.50 -2.14 -4.92
C ASN A 82 17.41 -2.84 -3.55
N LEU A 83 16.34 -2.60 -2.83
CA LEU A 83 16.08 -3.13 -1.49
C LEU A 83 16.30 -4.65 -1.45
N TRP A 84 17.05 -5.13 -0.44
CA TRP A 84 17.41 -6.54 -0.23
C TRP A 84 18.02 -7.27 -1.44
N TRP A 85 18.72 -6.55 -2.32
CA TRP A 85 19.40 -7.15 -3.47
C TRP A 85 20.35 -8.26 -3.03
N ASP A 86 21.09 -8.03 -1.95
CA ASP A 86 22.06 -8.94 -1.35
C ASP A 86 21.41 -10.20 -0.73
N LYS A 87 20.19 -10.06 -0.18
CA LYS A 87 19.44 -11.16 0.46
C LYS A 87 18.55 -11.94 -0.51
N ALA A 88 18.18 -11.32 -1.61
CA ALA A 88 17.30 -11.91 -2.63
C ALA A 88 18.05 -12.48 -3.84
N GLU A 89 19.39 -12.64 -3.75
CA GLU A 89 20.26 -13.14 -4.83
C GLU A 89 20.07 -12.34 -6.14
N ARG A 90 19.87 -11.03 -6.01
CA ARG A 90 19.75 -10.11 -7.15
C ARG A 90 21.02 -9.29 -7.32
N SER A 91 21.22 -8.69 -8.49
CA SER A 91 22.27 -7.69 -8.70
C SER A 91 21.96 -6.40 -7.91
N VAL A 92 22.99 -5.67 -7.50
CA VAL A 92 22.88 -4.34 -6.90
C VAL A 92 22.15 -3.34 -7.82
N ASP A 93 22.15 -3.59 -9.13
CA ASP A 93 21.46 -2.78 -10.13
C ASP A 93 20.04 -3.29 -10.46
N ASP A 94 19.56 -4.34 -9.78
CA ASP A 94 18.19 -4.83 -9.92
C ASP A 94 17.27 -4.11 -8.92
N TYR A 95 16.34 -3.33 -9.44
CA TYR A 95 15.38 -2.56 -8.66
C TYR A 95 14.02 -3.22 -8.62
N ILE A 96 13.29 -3.00 -7.54
CA ILE A 96 11.91 -3.41 -7.35
C ILE A 96 11.03 -2.21 -7.03
N VAL A 97 9.71 -2.33 -7.22
CA VAL A 97 8.73 -1.39 -6.68
C VAL A 97 8.78 -1.47 -5.16
N SER A 98 9.31 -0.44 -4.52
CA SER A 98 9.47 -0.39 -3.06
C SER A 98 8.40 0.42 -2.36
N GLN A 99 7.70 1.31 -3.09
CA GLN A 99 6.56 2.07 -2.59
C GLN A 99 5.65 2.49 -3.74
N ILE A 100 4.34 2.51 -3.46
CA ILE A 100 3.29 3.07 -4.31
C ILE A 100 2.53 4.08 -3.46
N THR A 101 2.39 5.32 -3.94
CA THR A 101 1.61 6.36 -3.26
C THR A 101 0.56 6.92 -4.22
N LEU A 102 -0.70 6.93 -3.77
CA LEU A 102 -1.85 7.44 -4.51
C LEU A 102 -2.38 8.70 -3.82
N THR A 103 -2.56 9.77 -4.61
CA THR A 103 -3.15 11.04 -4.16
C THR A 103 -4.28 11.53 -5.08
N ALA A 104 -4.58 10.78 -6.14
CA ALA A 104 -5.72 11.02 -7.02
C ALA A 104 -6.79 9.94 -6.88
N THR A 105 -7.99 10.22 -7.36
CA THR A 105 -9.20 9.40 -7.14
C THR A 105 -9.41 8.30 -8.17
N ASP A 106 -8.61 8.27 -9.23
CA ASP A 106 -8.76 7.41 -10.42
C ASP A 106 -8.10 6.03 -10.29
N VAL A 107 -7.36 5.80 -9.20
CA VAL A 107 -6.73 4.51 -8.91
C VAL A 107 -7.26 3.99 -7.57
N ALA A 108 -7.70 2.75 -7.55
CA ALA A 108 -8.20 2.09 -6.36
C ALA A 108 -7.31 0.91 -5.94
N THR A 109 -7.38 0.58 -4.66
CA THR A 109 -6.86 -0.70 -4.16
C THR A 109 -7.65 -1.87 -4.72
N PRO A 110 -7.17 -3.12 -4.65
CA PRO A 110 -7.91 -4.30 -5.14
C PRO A 110 -9.29 -4.49 -4.48
N ARG A 111 -9.48 -3.93 -3.26
CA ARG A 111 -10.77 -3.96 -2.57
C ARG A 111 -11.67 -2.73 -2.85
N GLY A 112 -11.32 -1.93 -3.88
CA GLY A 112 -12.12 -0.81 -4.34
C GLY A 112 -11.99 0.49 -3.53
N VAL A 113 -11.09 0.54 -2.55
CA VAL A 113 -10.84 1.76 -1.76
C VAL A 113 -9.90 2.69 -2.53
N HIS A 114 -10.28 3.97 -2.65
CA HIS A 114 -9.53 4.99 -3.38
C HIS A 114 -9.48 6.32 -2.59
N VAL A 115 -8.67 7.25 -3.04
CA VAL A 115 -8.66 8.62 -2.50
C VAL A 115 -10.05 9.24 -2.68
N GLY A 116 -10.63 9.77 -1.59
CA GLY A 116 -12.02 10.24 -1.55
C GLY A 116 -13.02 9.24 -0.94
N SER A 117 -12.68 7.94 -0.83
CA SER A 117 -13.48 6.97 -0.07
C SER A 117 -13.59 7.38 1.39
N THR A 118 -14.69 6.99 2.04
CA THR A 118 -14.91 7.30 3.44
C THR A 118 -14.17 6.31 4.35
N ARG A 119 -14.01 6.68 5.62
CA ARG A 119 -13.53 5.76 6.66
C ARG A 119 -14.43 4.51 6.78
N THR A 120 -15.74 4.65 6.57
CA THR A 120 -16.67 3.52 6.60
C THR A 120 -16.41 2.54 5.46
N ASP A 121 -16.13 3.06 4.24
CA ASP A 121 -15.78 2.22 3.09
C ASP A 121 -14.48 1.45 3.38
N LEU A 122 -13.48 2.12 3.98
CA LEU A 122 -12.23 1.49 4.39
C LEU A 122 -12.45 0.36 5.39
N ASN A 123 -13.20 0.62 6.46
CA ASN A 123 -13.50 -0.39 7.48
C ASN A 123 -14.29 -1.56 6.92
N THR A 124 -15.20 -1.31 5.98
CA THR A 124 -15.94 -2.38 5.30
C THR A 124 -15.02 -3.28 4.46
N ALA A 125 -14.04 -2.68 3.77
CA ALA A 125 -13.14 -3.39 2.88
C ALA A 125 -11.99 -4.13 3.62
N TYR A 126 -11.42 -3.51 4.65
CA TYR A 126 -10.20 -3.97 5.32
C TYR A 126 -10.38 -4.30 6.80
N GLY A 127 -11.53 -3.97 7.40
CA GLY A 127 -11.74 -4.10 8.84
C GLY A 127 -11.05 -2.97 9.63
N ASP A 128 -10.90 -3.19 10.94
CA ASP A 128 -10.22 -2.22 11.80
C ASP A 128 -8.70 -2.36 11.66
N GLY A 129 -8.04 -1.26 11.30
CA GLY A 129 -6.58 -1.16 11.23
C GLY A 129 -5.99 -0.50 12.48
N GLN A 130 -4.67 -0.46 12.53
CA GLN A 130 -3.95 0.29 13.56
C GLN A 130 -4.08 1.79 13.30
N VAL A 131 -4.51 2.55 14.30
CA VAL A 131 -4.75 3.99 14.19
C VAL A 131 -3.59 4.74 14.81
N ALA A 132 -2.90 5.58 14.03
CA ALA A 132 -1.92 6.53 14.50
C ALA A 132 -2.40 7.96 14.24
N LYS A 133 -2.03 8.89 15.14
CA LYS A 133 -2.28 10.33 14.98
C LYS A 133 -0.94 11.05 15.14
N ASP A 134 -0.59 11.83 14.15
CA ASP A 134 0.61 12.65 14.16
C ASP A 134 0.30 14.02 13.55
N ALA A 135 0.74 15.11 14.23
CA ALA A 135 0.63 16.50 13.77
C ALA A 135 -0.76 16.91 13.24
N GLY A 136 -1.86 16.31 13.75
CA GLY A 136 -3.23 16.57 13.29
C GLY A 136 -3.69 15.68 12.14
N GLU A 137 -2.82 14.86 11.59
CA GLU A 137 -3.14 13.83 10.60
C GLU A 137 -3.52 12.52 11.31
N GLN A 138 -4.45 11.78 10.72
CA GLN A 138 -4.83 10.46 11.18
C GLN A 138 -4.48 9.43 10.11
N TRP A 139 -3.74 8.40 10.51
CA TRP A 139 -3.37 7.29 9.67
C TRP A 139 -4.03 6.00 10.15
N ILE A 140 -4.49 5.19 9.22
CA ILE A 140 -4.94 3.83 9.49
C ILE A 140 -4.04 2.89 8.70
N THR A 141 -3.42 1.94 9.40
CA THR A 141 -2.36 1.08 8.85
C THR A 141 -2.72 -0.39 9.00
N TYR A 142 -2.38 -1.16 7.97
CA TYR A 142 -2.52 -2.61 7.90
C TYR A 142 -1.18 -3.21 7.48
N GLU A 143 -0.80 -4.34 8.08
CA GLU A 143 0.51 -4.96 7.88
C GLU A 143 0.39 -6.43 7.47
N LEU A 144 1.27 -6.85 6.56
CA LEU A 144 1.45 -8.24 6.17
C LEU A 144 2.95 -8.53 6.02
N GLY A 145 3.55 -9.18 7.01
CA GLY A 145 5.00 -9.32 7.09
C GLY A 145 5.68 -7.96 7.10
N LYS A 146 6.53 -7.71 6.11
CA LYS A 146 7.22 -6.41 5.95
C LYS A 146 6.46 -5.41 5.06
N LYS A 147 5.31 -5.77 4.53
CA LYS A 147 4.48 -4.90 3.70
C LYS A 147 3.50 -4.10 4.57
N VAL A 148 3.42 -2.81 4.32
CA VAL A 148 2.58 -1.85 5.04
C VAL A 148 1.66 -1.15 4.06
N LEU A 149 0.34 -1.17 4.35
CA LEU A 149 -0.69 -0.43 3.63
C LEU A 149 -1.28 0.62 4.57
N SER A 150 -1.11 1.89 4.23
CA SER A 150 -1.50 3.03 5.07
C SER A 150 -2.46 3.96 4.34
N PHE A 151 -3.46 4.44 5.08
CA PHE A 151 -4.45 5.39 4.61
C PHE A 151 -4.43 6.65 5.47
N GLU A 152 -4.12 7.79 4.87
CA GLU A 152 -4.24 9.09 5.53
C GLU A 152 -5.69 9.56 5.46
N ILE A 153 -6.26 9.88 6.62
CA ILE A 153 -7.64 10.31 6.78
C ILE A 153 -7.68 11.77 7.19
N LYS A 154 -8.42 12.57 6.42
CA LYS A 154 -8.75 13.95 6.73
C LYS A 154 -10.25 14.17 6.49
N ASP A 155 -10.92 14.83 7.42
CA ASP A 155 -12.37 15.10 7.33
C ASP A 155 -13.21 13.84 7.01
N SER A 156 -12.86 12.71 7.65
CA SER A 156 -13.48 11.39 7.46
C SER A 156 -13.34 10.78 6.06
N LYS A 157 -12.46 11.32 5.22
CA LYS A 157 -12.16 10.83 3.89
C LYS A 157 -10.69 10.47 3.75
N ILE A 158 -10.41 9.51 2.90
CA ILE A 158 -9.05 9.14 2.52
C ILE A 158 -8.50 10.22 1.59
N VAL A 159 -7.34 10.77 1.92
CA VAL A 159 -6.63 11.78 1.12
C VAL A 159 -5.34 11.25 0.51
N LYS A 160 -4.81 10.16 1.04
CA LYS A 160 -3.61 9.49 0.51
C LYS A 160 -3.63 8.00 0.86
N ILE A 161 -3.13 7.18 -0.04
CA ILE A 161 -2.91 5.75 0.16
C ILE A 161 -1.44 5.47 -0.10
N THR A 162 -0.78 4.76 0.80
CA THR A 162 0.63 4.37 0.63
C THR A 162 0.78 2.87 0.87
N MET A 163 1.44 2.20 -0.05
CA MET A 163 1.90 0.82 0.07
C MET A 163 3.42 0.86 0.07
N ASN A 164 4.07 0.34 1.09
CA ASN A 164 5.53 0.34 1.19
C ASN A 164 6.03 -0.86 2.00
N TYR A 165 7.34 -1.07 1.96
CA TYR A 165 8.01 -1.95 2.89
C TYR A 165 8.37 -1.20 4.17
N ASP A 166 8.21 -1.86 5.30
CA ASP A 166 8.82 -1.40 6.55
C ASP A 166 10.33 -1.64 6.48
N ASN A 167 11.08 -0.58 6.22
CA ASN A 167 12.54 -0.62 6.11
C ASN A 167 13.22 -0.45 7.47
N GLY A 168 12.47 -0.20 8.54
CA GLY A 168 12.98 0.17 9.85
C GLY A 168 13.17 -0.98 10.83
N ASN A 169 12.76 -2.20 10.50
CA ASN A 169 12.87 -3.32 11.41
C ASN A 169 13.66 -4.47 10.77
N PRO A 170 14.89 -4.70 11.21
CA PRO A 170 15.62 -5.92 10.87
C PRO A 170 15.09 -7.06 11.74
N GLU A 171 14.22 -7.89 11.21
CA GLU A 171 14.04 -9.24 11.75
C GLU A 171 14.85 -10.23 10.91
#